data_d0baee50ff3e3ceb924d3daa1a84d946
#
_entry.id   d0baee50ff3e3ceb924d3daa1a84d946
#
_cell.length_a   1.000
_cell.length_b   1.000
_cell.length_c   1.000
_cell.angle_alpha   90.00
_cell.angle_beta   90.00
_cell.angle_gamma   90.00
#
_symmetry.space_group_name_H-M   'P 1'
#
loop_
_entity.id
_entity.type
_entity.pdbx_description
1 polymer ?
#
loop_
_entity_poly.entity_id
_entity_poly.type
_entity_poly.pdbx_seq_one_letter_code
_entity_poly.pdbx_strand_id
1 'polypeptide(L)'
;ILEGYQALEILTAPDGEQKKAIGVLALEYKKQEPTYAVFGAANVIYATGGEAGMYKTSVYPTAQTGGTGLALRAGARGKNLTESQYGIASIKFRWNLSGSYQQVLPCYISTDENGGDEREFLEDAFPDAQSQLNAIFLKGYQWPFDPRKTRSYGSSLIDILIYIETVQKKRRVFLDYRRNPRCALTDGKMDYTKLSEEALEYLRESGSMQELPIQRLAAMNSAAIELYRSHNIDLAAEPLEIAICAQHNNGGLAGDCWWQSNIRHLYPIGEVNGTHGVYRPGGTALNAGQVGGIRAASYIAHHDAALAPPDEQQVLAAAGEQIWAAMEFGMQALQLGASFDMAAERAALQERMSCCGAVIRGREAVQTACEEALQQLHRIEKEASLSTPLLLGQLYRLRDLAVSQFVYLSAIRNYIQQGGRSRGSYLICDPAGEKPLGSLPEIFRFVLEDGTMLQTIQEVEYAQGACTFYWRGCRP
;
A
#
# COMPACT_ATOMS: atom_id res chain seq x y z
N ILE A 1 -27.01 -4.69 7.94
CA ILE A 1 -25.57 -4.42 8.22
C ILE A 1 -25.34 -4.78 9.67
N LEU A 2 -24.31 -5.60 9.92
CA LEU A 2 -23.86 -5.95 11.27
C LEU A 2 -22.59 -5.12 11.57
N GLU A 3 -22.66 -4.29 12.58
CA GLU A 3 -21.53 -3.51 13.06
C GLU A 3 -20.94 -4.12 14.33
N GLY A 4 -19.63 -3.91 14.55
CA GLY A 4 -18.97 -4.40 15.77
C GLY A 4 -18.48 -5.85 15.66
N TYR A 5 -18.46 -6.40 14.46
CA TYR A 5 -17.89 -7.71 14.16
C TYR A 5 -16.59 -7.59 13.36
N GLN A 6 -15.60 -8.37 13.73
CA GLN A 6 -14.35 -8.51 13.01
C GLN A 6 -14.22 -9.96 12.52
N ALA A 7 -14.06 -10.15 11.20
CA ALA A 7 -13.75 -11.47 10.65
C ALA A 7 -12.39 -11.98 11.18
N LEU A 8 -12.34 -13.23 11.60
CA LEU A 8 -11.15 -13.89 12.14
C LEU A 8 -10.67 -15.02 11.23
N GLU A 9 -11.61 -15.78 10.64
CA GLU A 9 -11.34 -16.91 9.73
C GLU A 9 -12.38 -16.96 8.63
N ILE A 10 -11.96 -17.29 7.42
CA ILE A 10 -12.84 -17.77 6.35
C ILE A 10 -12.98 -19.27 6.55
N LEU A 11 -14.17 -19.74 6.91
CA LEU A 11 -14.44 -21.14 7.14
C LEU A 11 -14.56 -21.87 5.82
N THR A 12 -13.82 -22.97 5.68
CA THR A 12 -13.75 -23.75 4.44
C THR A 12 -14.08 -25.21 4.68
N ALA A 13 -14.65 -25.85 3.65
CA ALA A 13 -14.87 -27.28 3.60
C ALA A 13 -14.20 -27.90 2.35
N PRO A 14 -13.87 -29.20 2.37
CA PRO A 14 -13.44 -29.90 1.16
C PRO A 14 -14.51 -29.87 0.06
N ASP A 15 -14.08 -29.77 -1.21
CA ASP A 15 -14.93 -29.79 -2.38
C ASP A 15 -14.20 -30.47 -3.55
N GLY A 16 -14.15 -31.79 -3.53
CA GLY A 16 -13.29 -32.58 -4.39
C GLY A 16 -11.81 -32.32 -4.07
N GLU A 17 -11.04 -31.95 -5.10
CA GLU A 17 -9.61 -31.58 -4.95
C GLU A 17 -9.41 -30.11 -4.46
N GLN A 18 -10.47 -29.34 -4.34
CA GLN A 18 -10.46 -27.94 -3.96
C GLN A 18 -11.08 -27.73 -2.57
N LYS A 19 -11.10 -26.48 -2.14
CA LYS A 19 -11.88 -26.02 -0.98
C LYS A 19 -13.03 -25.15 -1.43
N LYS A 20 -14.10 -25.09 -0.65
CA LYS A 20 -15.16 -24.08 -0.78
C LYS A 20 -15.32 -23.30 0.51
N ALA A 21 -15.63 -22.01 0.41
CA ALA A 21 -16.04 -21.21 1.56
C ALA A 21 -17.46 -21.61 1.98
N ILE A 22 -17.66 -21.74 3.29
CA ILE A 22 -18.94 -22.12 3.90
C ILE A 22 -19.40 -21.13 4.97
N GLY A 23 -18.60 -20.11 5.25
CA GLY A 23 -18.92 -19.10 6.25
C GLY A 23 -17.71 -18.33 6.76
N VAL A 24 -17.94 -17.62 7.85
CA VAL A 24 -16.92 -16.77 8.51
C VAL A 24 -17.05 -16.95 10.02
N LEU A 25 -15.90 -17.13 10.70
CA LEU A 25 -15.80 -16.91 12.14
C LEU A 25 -15.46 -15.44 12.38
N ALA A 26 -16.19 -14.82 13.29
CA ALA A 26 -15.99 -13.42 13.66
C ALA A 26 -15.91 -13.23 15.17
N LEU A 27 -15.30 -12.11 15.57
CA LEU A 27 -15.28 -11.61 16.95
C LEU A 27 -16.26 -10.43 17.06
N GLU A 28 -17.22 -10.51 17.95
CA GLU A 28 -18.05 -9.37 18.34
C GLU A 28 -17.32 -8.57 19.41
N TYR A 29 -16.69 -7.45 19.02
CA TYR A 29 -15.72 -6.75 19.86
C TYR A 29 -16.30 -5.51 20.57
N LYS A 30 -17.52 -5.09 20.25
CA LYS A 30 -18.16 -3.93 20.92
C LYS A 30 -18.71 -4.27 22.31
N LYS A 31 -18.79 -5.53 22.70
CA LYS A 31 -19.21 -5.98 24.04
C LYS A 31 -18.07 -5.83 25.05
N GLN A 32 -18.42 -5.67 26.33
CA GLN A 32 -17.45 -5.69 27.43
C GLN A 32 -16.67 -7.01 27.47
N GLU A 33 -17.33 -8.12 27.12
CA GLU A 33 -16.72 -9.42 26.92
C GLU A 33 -16.89 -9.80 25.45
N PRO A 34 -15.82 -9.73 24.63
CA PRO A 34 -15.87 -10.13 23.23
C PRO A 34 -16.29 -11.58 23.09
N THR A 35 -17.18 -11.86 22.15
CA THR A 35 -17.71 -13.21 21.90
C THR A 35 -17.43 -13.63 20.47
N TYR A 36 -17.21 -14.93 20.27
CA TYR A 36 -17.07 -15.50 18.95
C TYR A 36 -18.45 -15.77 18.34
N ALA A 37 -18.59 -15.46 17.05
CA ALA A 37 -19.80 -15.69 16.28
C ALA A 37 -19.48 -16.39 14.97
N VAL A 38 -20.28 -17.37 14.59
CA VAL A 38 -20.15 -18.11 13.33
C VAL A 38 -21.27 -17.70 12.40
N PHE A 39 -20.92 -17.32 11.17
CA PHE A 39 -21.86 -17.00 10.11
C PHE A 39 -21.73 -18.04 9.00
N GLY A 40 -22.72 -18.94 8.88
CA GLY A 40 -22.85 -19.83 7.73
C GLY A 40 -23.25 -19.03 6.48
N ALA A 41 -22.61 -19.29 5.34
CA ALA A 41 -22.89 -18.60 4.09
C ALA A 41 -22.70 -19.51 2.88
N ALA A 42 -23.62 -19.41 1.91
CA ALA A 42 -23.48 -20.09 0.62
C ALA A 42 -22.36 -19.46 -0.24
N ASN A 43 -22.15 -18.17 -0.11
CA ASN A 43 -21.12 -17.41 -0.79
C ASN A 43 -20.52 -16.36 0.15
N VAL A 44 -19.21 -16.14 0.07
CA VAL A 44 -18.48 -15.12 0.84
C VAL A 44 -17.92 -14.08 -0.15
N ILE A 45 -18.42 -12.86 -0.09
CA ILE A 45 -17.86 -11.72 -0.83
C ILE A 45 -16.83 -11.03 0.06
N TYR A 46 -15.58 -11.04 -0.38
CA TYR A 46 -14.44 -10.53 0.39
C TYR A 46 -14.00 -9.17 -0.15
N ALA A 47 -14.40 -8.08 0.51
CA ALA A 47 -14.25 -6.71 0.05
C ALA A 47 -13.51 -5.83 1.06
N THR A 48 -12.37 -6.31 1.58
CA THR A 48 -11.61 -5.68 2.67
C THR A 48 -10.73 -4.52 2.22
N GLY A 49 -10.65 -4.25 0.91
CA GLY A 49 -9.73 -3.25 0.35
C GLY A 49 -8.28 -3.72 0.33
N GLY A 50 -7.38 -2.82 -0.08
CA GLY A 50 -5.96 -3.11 -0.22
C GLY A 50 -5.24 -3.26 1.13
N GLU A 51 -4.10 -3.94 1.12
CA GLU A 51 -3.26 -4.20 2.29
C GLU A 51 -2.43 -2.96 2.65
N ALA A 52 -2.96 -2.14 3.54
CA ALA A 52 -2.38 -0.85 3.91
C ALA A 52 -1.70 -0.86 5.27
N GLY A 53 -2.18 -1.69 6.19
CA GLY A 53 -1.74 -1.72 7.58
C GLY A 53 -0.30 -2.17 7.81
N MET A 54 0.32 -2.82 6.81
CA MET A 54 1.70 -3.27 6.90
C MET A 54 2.74 -2.17 6.59
N TYR A 55 2.31 -0.97 6.16
CA TYR A 55 3.21 0.16 5.88
C TYR A 55 3.15 1.21 6.99
N LYS A 56 4.29 1.82 7.32
CA LYS A 56 4.39 2.94 8.27
C LYS A 56 3.62 4.16 7.76
N THR A 57 3.77 4.46 6.47
CA THR A 57 3.10 5.58 5.79
C THR A 57 2.26 5.08 4.62
N SER A 58 1.01 5.51 4.57
CA SER A 58 0.07 5.17 3.51
C SER A 58 -1.01 6.23 3.37
N VAL A 59 -1.69 6.28 2.24
CA VAL A 59 -2.82 7.18 2.00
C VAL A 59 -4.14 6.63 2.56
N TYR A 60 -4.18 5.38 2.96
CA TYR A 60 -5.41 4.77 3.49
C TYR A 60 -5.76 5.32 4.88
N PRO A 61 -7.04 5.43 5.22
CA PRO A 61 -7.46 5.74 6.58
C PRO A 61 -6.83 4.80 7.60
N THR A 62 -6.54 5.30 8.80
CA THR A 62 -5.85 4.51 9.85
C THR A 62 -6.64 3.26 10.25
N ALA A 63 -7.97 3.31 10.12
CA ALA A 63 -8.85 2.18 10.43
C ALA A 63 -8.79 1.07 9.38
N GLN A 64 -8.37 1.39 8.15
CA GLN A 64 -8.24 0.40 7.09
C GLN A 64 -6.86 -0.25 7.17
N THR A 65 -6.83 -1.48 7.63
CA THR A 65 -5.59 -2.24 7.78
C THR A 65 -5.37 -3.26 6.66
N GLY A 66 -6.40 -3.56 5.85
CA GLY A 66 -6.42 -4.65 4.89
C GLY A 66 -7.01 -5.93 5.48
N GLY A 67 -6.83 -7.03 4.80
CA GLY A 67 -7.33 -8.35 5.20
C GLY A 67 -6.80 -9.49 4.33
N THR A 68 -5.77 -9.23 3.55
CA THR A 68 -5.19 -10.22 2.63
C THR A 68 -4.67 -11.45 3.39
N GLY A 69 -4.05 -11.25 4.55
CA GLY A 69 -3.48 -12.32 5.38
C GLY A 69 -4.51 -13.36 5.83
N LEU A 70 -5.70 -12.90 6.19
CA LEU A 70 -6.80 -13.79 6.59
C LEU A 70 -7.20 -14.73 5.43
N ALA A 71 -7.34 -14.21 4.22
CA ALA A 71 -7.67 -15.01 3.05
C ALA A 71 -6.52 -15.95 2.64
N LEU A 72 -5.26 -15.48 2.72
CA LEU A 72 -4.06 -16.31 2.48
C LEU A 72 -3.99 -17.49 3.46
N ARG A 73 -4.30 -17.28 4.74
CA ARG A 73 -4.38 -18.36 5.75
C ARG A 73 -5.47 -19.38 5.44
N ALA A 74 -6.59 -18.97 4.88
CA ALA A 74 -7.64 -19.89 4.42
C ALA A 74 -7.19 -20.73 3.19
N GLY A 75 -6.10 -20.34 2.50
CA GLY A 75 -5.57 -20.99 1.32
C GLY A 75 -5.93 -20.29 0.01
N ALA A 76 -6.43 -19.05 0.06
CA ALA A 76 -6.60 -18.25 -1.16
C ALA A 76 -5.23 -17.91 -1.76
N ARG A 77 -5.12 -17.94 -3.09
CA ARG A 77 -3.89 -17.56 -3.79
C ARG A 77 -3.72 -16.06 -3.83
N GLY A 78 -2.49 -15.60 -3.59
CA GLY A 78 -2.06 -14.25 -3.92
C GLY A 78 -1.60 -14.19 -5.38
N LYS A 79 -1.72 -13.00 -5.99
CA LYS A 79 -1.33 -12.74 -7.38
C LYS A 79 -0.62 -11.40 -7.48
N ASN A 80 0.57 -11.37 -8.09
CA ASN A 80 1.37 -10.16 -8.29
C ASN A 80 1.56 -9.31 -7.03
N LEU A 81 1.78 -9.95 -5.88
CA LEU A 81 1.95 -9.25 -4.59
C LEU A 81 3.19 -8.35 -4.55
N THR A 82 4.06 -8.45 -5.56
CA THR A 82 5.18 -7.54 -5.77
C THR A 82 4.76 -6.15 -6.23
N GLU A 83 3.55 -6.02 -6.80
CA GLU A 83 3.09 -4.80 -7.47
C GLU A 83 2.20 -3.96 -6.56
N SER A 84 2.72 -2.79 -6.21
CA SER A 84 2.00 -1.74 -5.46
C SER A 84 2.43 -0.39 -5.98
N GLN A 85 1.68 0.66 -5.68
CA GLN A 85 2.02 2.02 -6.04
C GLN A 85 2.47 2.80 -4.81
N TYR A 86 3.56 3.55 -4.96
CA TYR A 86 4.12 4.42 -3.93
C TYR A 86 4.29 5.82 -4.51
N GLY A 87 4.11 6.85 -3.69
CA GLY A 87 4.29 8.22 -4.14
C GLY A 87 4.09 9.22 -3.01
N ILE A 88 4.22 10.49 -3.35
CA ILE A 88 4.14 11.60 -2.41
C ILE A 88 2.73 11.73 -1.85
N ALA A 89 2.61 11.73 -0.53
CA ALA A 89 1.35 11.98 0.18
C ALA A 89 1.59 12.75 1.48
N SER A 90 0.57 13.46 1.94
CA SER A 90 0.58 14.05 3.28
C SER A 90 0.32 13.00 4.35
N ILE A 91 0.91 13.17 5.54
CA ILE A 91 0.91 12.16 6.60
C ILE A 91 0.03 12.53 7.81
N LYS A 92 -0.13 13.81 8.13
CA LYS A 92 -1.01 14.27 9.21
C LYS A 92 -2.48 14.03 8.87
N PHE A 93 -2.91 14.44 7.69
CA PHE A 93 -4.11 13.97 7.01
C PHE A 93 -3.66 13.16 5.81
N ARG A 94 -3.98 11.86 5.79
CA ARG A 94 -3.48 10.92 4.79
C ARG A 94 -4.16 11.13 3.44
N TRP A 95 -3.48 11.85 2.56
CA TRP A 95 -4.01 12.20 1.25
C TRP A 95 -2.93 12.23 0.18
N ASN A 96 -3.27 11.72 -0.98
CA ASN A 96 -2.40 11.73 -2.15
C ASN A 96 -2.17 13.15 -2.68
N LEU A 97 -0.93 13.48 -2.98
CA LEU A 97 -0.51 14.79 -3.47
C LEU A 97 -0.10 14.74 -4.95
N SER A 98 -1.08 14.53 -5.83
CA SER A 98 -0.94 14.62 -7.28
C SER A 98 -1.74 15.81 -7.84
N GLY A 99 -1.71 16.00 -9.16
CA GLY A 99 -2.46 17.07 -9.83
C GLY A 99 -2.07 18.46 -9.37
N SER A 100 -3.07 19.28 -9.09
CA SER A 100 -2.90 20.69 -8.72
C SER A 100 -1.96 20.91 -7.52
N TYR A 101 -1.87 19.97 -6.59
CA TYR A 101 -0.95 20.09 -5.45
C TYR A 101 0.52 20.24 -5.86
N GLN A 102 0.93 19.66 -6.99
CA GLN A 102 2.28 19.74 -7.53
C GLN A 102 2.40 20.78 -8.66
N GLN A 103 1.37 20.88 -9.51
CA GLN A 103 1.39 21.73 -10.69
C GLN A 103 1.46 23.21 -10.35
N VAL A 104 1.07 23.61 -9.13
CA VAL A 104 1.23 24.98 -8.65
C VAL A 104 2.64 25.30 -8.14
N LEU A 105 3.61 24.41 -8.32
CA LEU A 105 5.02 24.58 -8.00
C LEU A 105 5.28 24.96 -6.53
N PRO A 106 4.89 24.11 -5.57
CA PRO A 106 5.19 24.35 -4.16
C PRO A 106 6.70 24.27 -3.88
N CYS A 107 7.16 24.94 -2.82
CA CYS A 107 8.53 24.81 -2.36
C CYS A 107 8.71 23.51 -1.56
N TYR A 108 9.70 22.70 -1.92
CA TYR A 108 10.06 21.48 -1.20
C TYR A 108 11.13 21.79 -0.17
N ILE A 109 10.85 21.56 1.09
CA ILE A 109 11.78 21.78 2.19
C ILE A 109 11.95 20.56 3.05
N SER A 110 13.12 20.42 3.70
CA SER A 110 13.35 19.46 4.77
C SER A 110 13.85 20.17 6.02
N THR A 111 13.52 19.61 7.21
CA THR A 111 13.97 20.09 8.51
C THR A 111 14.52 18.92 9.33
N ASP A 112 15.21 19.21 10.42
CA ASP A 112 15.47 18.22 11.47
C ASP A 112 14.17 17.81 12.18
N GLU A 113 14.27 16.92 13.18
CA GLU A 113 13.12 16.41 13.95
C GLU A 113 12.35 17.54 14.66
N ASN A 114 13.05 18.60 15.09
CA ASN A 114 12.51 19.71 15.86
C ASN A 114 12.03 20.88 15.01
N GLY A 115 12.13 20.77 13.67
CA GLY A 115 11.75 21.83 12.74
C GLY A 115 12.84 22.86 12.46
N GLY A 116 14.06 22.62 12.94
CA GLY A 116 15.26 23.43 12.63
C GLY A 116 15.99 22.97 11.37
N ASP A 117 17.12 23.62 11.06
CA ASP A 117 18.00 23.32 9.91
C ASP A 117 17.21 23.16 8.58
N GLU A 118 16.36 24.15 8.27
CA GLU A 118 15.53 24.11 7.08
C GLU A 118 16.37 24.22 5.79
N ARG A 119 16.06 23.38 4.78
CA ARG A 119 16.77 23.32 3.50
C ARG A 119 15.80 23.10 2.34
N GLU A 120 16.03 23.77 1.24
CA GLU A 120 15.44 23.43 -0.07
C GLU A 120 16.30 22.36 -0.75
N PHE A 121 16.10 21.10 -0.35
CA PHE A 121 17.00 19.98 -0.67
C PHE A 121 16.99 19.54 -2.14
N LEU A 122 16.06 20.02 -2.95
CA LEU A 122 16.04 19.71 -4.39
C LEU A 122 17.14 20.47 -5.17
N GLU A 123 17.53 21.65 -4.72
CA GLU A 123 18.51 22.50 -5.44
C GLU A 123 19.86 21.81 -5.67
N ASP A 124 20.30 20.98 -4.73
CA ASP A 124 21.58 20.26 -4.82
C ASP A 124 21.58 19.13 -5.87
N ALA A 125 20.42 18.73 -6.35
CA ALA A 125 20.24 17.57 -7.22
C ALA A 125 19.93 17.95 -8.69
N PHE A 126 19.40 19.14 -8.93
CA PHE A 126 19.01 19.59 -10.28
C PHE A 126 20.04 20.57 -10.85
N PRO A 127 20.34 20.50 -12.16
CA PRO A 127 21.40 21.32 -12.77
C PRO A 127 21.00 22.79 -12.94
N ASP A 128 19.70 23.06 -13.04
CA ASP A 128 19.14 24.39 -13.29
C ASP A 128 17.68 24.49 -12.81
N ALA A 129 17.20 25.73 -12.77
CA ALA A 129 15.83 26.03 -12.32
C ALA A 129 14.75 25.38 -13.19
N GLN A 130 14.92 25.36 -14.52
CA GLN A 130 13.92 24.79 -15.42
C GLN A 130 13.75 23.30 -15.20
N SER A 131 14.85 22.55 -15.07
CA SER A 131 14.82 21.11 -14.79
C SER A 131 14.12 20.80 -13.48
N GLN A 132 14.42 21.56 -12.41
CA GLN A 132 13.77 21.38 -11.10
C GLN A 132 12.29 21.69 -11.14
N LEU A 133 11.91 22.85 -11.68
CA LEU A 133 10.51 23.28 -11.74
C LEU A 133 9.69 22.38 -12.67
N ASN A 134 10.27 21.92 -13.77
CA ASN A 134 9.63 20.95 -14.65
C ASN A 134 9.39 19.60 -13.94
N ALA A 135 10.36 19.09 -13.18
CA ALA A 135 10.18 17.86 -12.41
C ALA A 135 9.06 17.99 -11.37
N ILE A 136 8.97 19.13 -10.67
CA ILE A 136 7.88 19.41 -9.71
C ILE A 136 6.53 19.45 -10.45
N PHE A 137 6.42 20.18 -11.55
CA PHE A 137 5.21 20.28 -12.35
C PHE A 137 4.74 18.89 -12.84
N LEU A 138 5.66 18.14 -13.45
CA LEU A 138 5.38 16.81 -13.98
C LEU A 138 4.95 15.83 -12.89
N LYS A 139 5.36 16.02 -11.63
CA LYS A 139 4.92 15.18 -10.51
C LYS A 139 3.41 15.24 -10.31
N GLY A 140 2.73 16.27 -10.78
CA GLY A 140 1.27 16.38 -10.75
C GLY A 140 0.55 15.27 -11.50
N TYR A 141 1.03 14.86 -12.65
CA TYR A 141 0.42 13.79 -13.46
C TYR A 141 1.32 12.58 -13.73
N GLN A 142 2.62 12.67 -13.46
CA GLN A 142 3.55 11.53 -13.47
C GLN A 142 3.73 10.92 -12.08
N TRP A 143 2.70 10.89 -11.35
CA TRP A 143 2.51 10.24 -10.07
C TRP A 143 2.00 8.81 -10.31
N PRO A 144 2.31 7.74 -9.65
CA PRO A 144 3.25 7.51 -8.54
C PRO A 144 4.72 7.41 -8.99
N PHE A 145 5.61 6.96 -8.09
CA PHE A 145 7.00 6.66 -8.40
C PHE A 145 7.10 5.68 -9.58
N ASP A 146 8.01 5.98 -10.50
CA ASP A 146 8.31 5.13 -11.64
C ASP A 146 9.82 5.19 -11.91
N PRO A 147 10.56 4.08 -11.80
CA PRO A 147 12.01 4.07 -11.99
C PRO A 147 12.45 4.57 -13.37
N ARG A 148 11.59 4.45 -14.40
CA ARG A 148 11.86 4.99 -15.75
C ARG A 148 11.94 6.50 -15.76
N LYS A 149 11.23 7.17 -14.84
CA LYS A 149 11.14 8.63 -14.74
C LYS A 149 12.11 9.24 -13.73
N THR A 150 13.13 8.50 -13.32
CA THR A 150 14.22 9.02 -12.47
C THR A 150 15.38 9.55 -13.29
N ARG A 151 15.54 9.11 -14.54
CA ARG A 151 16.63 9.51 -15.44
C ARG A 151 16.39 10.90 -16.02
N SER A 152 17.47 11.55 -16.45
CA SER A 152 17.43 12.87 -17.08
C SER A 152 16.64 13.90 -16.26
N TYR A 153 16.84 13.90 -14.96
CA TYR A 153 16.16 14.78 -14.00
C TYR A 153 14.63 14.68 -14.03
N GLY A 154 14.11 13.49 -14.32
CA GLY A 154 12.66 13.24 -14.38
C GLY A 154 11.96 13.34 -13.01
N SER A 155 10.65 13.41 -13.06
CA SER A 155 9.79 13.69 -11.89
C SER A 155 9.98 12.73 -10.71
N SER A 156 10.27 11.45 -10.95
CA SER A 156 10.48 10.46 -9.89
C SER A 156 11.86 10.54 -9.22
N LEU A 157 12.76 11.41 -9.69
CA LEU A 157 13.96 11.78 -8.93
C LEU A 157 13.57 12.45 -7.60
N ILE A 158 12.49 13.24 -7.58
CA ILE A 158 11.98 13.90 -6.37
C ILE A 158 11.62 12.85 -5.31
N ASP A 159 11.00 11.72 -5.70
CA ASP A 159 10.67 10.65 -4.74
C ASP A 159 11.93 10.04 -4.11
N ILE A 160 12.99 9.85 -4.89
CA ILE A 160 14.30 9.37 -4.38
C ILE A 160 14.88 10.38 -3.37
N LEU A 161 14.83 11.66 -3.68
CA LEU A 161 15.35 12.71 -2.79
C LEU A 161 14.54 12.79 -1.49
N ILE A 162 13.21 12.67 -1.55
CA ILE A 162 12.35 12.57 -0.35
C ILE A 162 12.70 11.31 0.46
N TYR A 163 12.92 10.17 -0.19
CA TYR A 163 13.34 8.94 0.50
C TYR A 163 14.68 9.14 1.22
N ILE A 164 15.64 9.79 0.59
CA ILE A 164 16.93 10.11 1.21
C ILE A 164 16.74 10.98 2.46
N GLU A 165 15.97 12.06 2.36
CA GLU A 165 15.71 12.95 3.49
C GLU A 165 15.00 12.22 4.63
N THR A 166 13.89 11.51 4.32
CA THR A 166 13.02 10.91 5.35
C THR A 166 13.58 9.61 5.92
N VAL A 167 14.10 8.70 5.07
CA VAL A 167 14.50 7.35 5.48
C VAL A 167 15.99 7.29 5.88
N GLN A 168 16.87 7.86 5.07
CA GLN A 168 18.32 7.79 5.34
C GLN A 168 18.80 8.85 6.33
N LYS A 169 18.37 10.11 6.14
CA LYS A 169 18.77 11.23 6.99
C LYS A 169 17.87 11.46 8.19
N LYS A 170 16.72 10.76 8.27
CA LYS A 170 15.72 10.89 9.35
C LYS A 170 15.21 12.33 9.53
N ARG A 171 15.11 13.08 8.45
CA ARG A 171 14.59 14.44 8.43
C ARG A 171 13.09 14.44 8.12
N ARG A 172 12.42 15.53 8.43
CA ARG A 172 11.02 15.78 8.03
C ARG A 172 11.00 16.54 6.73
N VAL A 173 10.07 16.21 5.83
CA VAL A 173 9.94 16.84 4.51
C VAL A 173 8.56 17.46 4.38
N PHE A 174 8.50 18.64 3.72
CA PHE A 174 7.27 19.41 3.59
C PHE A 174 7.12 19.99 2.19
N LEU A 175 5.84 20.23 1.79
CA LEU A 175 5.47 21.16 0.74
C LEU A 175 5.06 22.49 1.38
N ASP A 176 5.73 23.57 1.01
CA ASP A 176 5.40 24.92 1.45
C ASP A 176 4.72 25.68 0.31
N TYR A 177 3.43 25.97 0.47
CA TYR A 177 2.65 26.72 -0.49
C TYR A 177 2.69 28.23 -0.27
N ARG A 178 3.32 28.69 0.81
CA ARG A 178 3.40 30.11 1.20
C ARG A 178 4.49 30.86 0.43
N ARG A 179 5.41 30.15 -0.21
CA ARG A 179 6.54 30.72 -0.95
C ARG A 179 6.91 29.89 -2.17
N ASN A 180 7.53 30.54 -3.13
CA ASN A 180 8.09 29.87 -4.29
C ASN A 180 9.41 29.18 -3.96
N PRO A 181 9.81 28.12 -4.70
CA PRO A 181 11.18 27.64 -4.69
C PRO A 181 12.17 28.77 -5.03
N ARG A 182 13.32 28.84 -4.36
CA ARG A 182 14.33 29.89 -4.61
C ARG A 182 14.77 29.94 -6.07
N CYS A 183 14.97 28.77 -6.69
CA CYS A 183 15.34 28.67 -8.10
C CYS A 183 14.33 29.32 -9.05
N ALA A 184 13.05 29.42 -8.64
CA ALA A 184 11.99 30.05 -9.45
C ALA A 184 12.01 31.57 -9.42
N LEU A 185 12.80 32.20 -8.55
CA LEU A 185 12.76 33.65 -8.35
C LEU A 185 13.79 34.38 -9.17
N THR A 186 13.42 35.59 -9.63
CA THR A 186 14.29 36.66 -10.13
C THR A 186 13.88 37.94 -9.41
N ASP A 187 14.82 38.62 -8.78
CA ASP A 187 14.58 39.81 -7.96
C ASP A 187 13.47 39.63 -6.89
N GLY A 188 13.41 38.43 -6.31
CA GLY A 188 12.45 38.09 -5.25
C GLY A 188 11.03 37.81 -5.75
N LYS A 189 10.77 37.81 -7.05
CA LYS A 189 9.45 37.51 -7.64
C LYS A 189 9.49 36.25 -8.50
N MET A 190 8.35 35.60 -8.63
CA MET A 190 8.18 34.44 -9.51
C MET A 190 8.55 34.79 -10.96
N ASP A 191 9.52 34.07 -11.50
CA ASP A 191 9.97 34.22 -12.87
C ASP A 191 9.45 33.05 -13.73
N TYR A 192 8.37 33.29 -14.40
CA TYR A 192 7.70 32.30 -15.25
C TYR A 192 8.51 31.95 -16.52
N THR A 193 9.56 32.73 -16.87
CA THR A 193 10.43 32.42 -18.01
C THR A 193 11.34 31.21 -17.74
N LYS A 194 11.49 30.82 -16.48
CA LYS A 194 12.24 29.64 -16.05
C LYS A 194 11.45 28.31 -16.15
N LEU A 195 10.19 28.35 -16.52
CA LEU A 195 9.37 27.17 -16.72
C LEU A 195 9.62 26.54 -18.09
N SER A 196 9.32 25.23 -18.20
CA SER A 196 9.14 24.60 -19.50
C SER A 196 7.91 25.17 -20.20
N GLU A 197 7.89 25.10 -21.53
CA GLU A 197 6.74 25.57 -22.33
C GLU A 197 5.44 24.92 -21.88
N GLU A 198 5.45 23.61 -21.67
CA GLU A 198 4.31 22.83 -21.17
C GLU A 198 3.77 23.36 -19.82
N ALA A 199 4.65 23.58 -18.84
CA ALA A 199 4.25 24.08 -17.53
C ALA A 199 3.72 25.52 -17.60
N LEU A 200 4.34 26.37 -18.39
CA LEU A 200 3.93 27.75 -18.59
C LEU A 200 2.56 27.84 -19.26
N GLU A 201 2.34 27.08 -20.34
CA GLU A 201 1.07 27.02 -21.05
C GLU A 201 -0.05 26.52 -20.15
N TYR A 202 0.19 25.42 -19.43
CA TYR A 202 -0.79 24.86 -18.49
C TYR A 202 -1.20 25.85 -17.39
N LEU A 203 -0.24 26.54 -16.76
CA LEU A 203 -0.54 27.55 -15.74
C LEU A 203 -1.30 28.75 -16.32
N ARG A 204 -0.98 29.16 -17.55
CA ARG A 204 -1.69 30.24 -18.24
C ARG A 204 -3.13 29.84 -18.58
N GLU A 205 -3.34 28.68 -19.16
CA GLU A 205 -4.67 28.20 -19.53
C GLU A 205 -5.56 27.94 -18.32
N SER A 206 -4.99 27.44 -17.22
CA SER A 206 -5.72 27.25 -15.94
C SER A 206 -5.96 28.55 -15.17
N GLY A 207 -5.51 29.71 -15.66
CA GLY A 207 -5.63 30.99 -14.97
C GLY A 207 -4.79 31.10 -13.69
N SER A 208 -3.73 30.27 -13.56
CA SER A 208 -2.95 30.09 -12.32
C SER A 208 -1.59 30.74 -12.39
N MET A 209 -1.54 32.02 -12.78
CA MET A 209 -0.32 32.84 -12.92
C MET A 209 -0.08 33.80 -11.74
N GLN A 210 -0.61 33.48 -10.54
CA GLN A 210 -0.43 34.30 -9.35
C GLN A 210 0.96 34.14 -8.73
N GLU A 211 1.38 35.12 -7.93
CA GLU A 211 2.72 35.18 -7.35
C GLU A 211 3.07 33.95 -6.49
N LEU A 212 2.19 33.55 -5.58
CA LEU A 212 2.48 32.47 -4.60
C LEU A 212 1.79 31.15 -4.96
N PRO A 213 2.41 29.99 -4.64
CA PRO A 213 1.81 28.67 -4.85
C PRO A 213 0.40 28.51 -4.27
N ILE A 214 0.14 29.04 -3.07
CA ILE A 214 -1.19 29.00 -2.46
C ILE A 214 -2.25 29.76 -3.26
N GLN A 215 -1.86 30.87 -3.88
CA GLN A 215 -2.75 31.64 -4.72
C GLN A 215 -3.04 30.92 -6.04
N ARG A 216 -1.99 30.30 -6.63
CA ARG A 216 -2.15 29.44 -7.81
C ARG A 216 -3.04 28.23 -7.51
N LEU A 217 -2.88 27.62 -6.32
CA LEU A 217 -3.74 26.52 -5.89
C LEU A 217 -5.19 26.97 -5.69
N ALA A 218 -5.42 28.15 -5.12
CA ALA A 218 -6.76 28.72 -4.97
C ALA A 218 -7.44 28.98 -6.31
N ALA A 219 -6.68 29.47 -7.31
CA ALA A 219 -7.20 29.72 -8.66
C ALA A 219 -7.48 28.40 -9.41
N MET A 220 -6.57 27.44 -9.33
CA MET A 220 -6.67 26.15 -10.05
C MET A 220 -7.67 25.18 -9.41
N ASN A 221 -7.66 25.08 -8.09
CA ASN A 221 -8.44 24.09 -7.34
C ASN A 221 -8.66 24.53 -5.87
N SER A 222 -9.60 25.44 -5.63
CA SER A 222 -9.93 25.92 -4.28
C SER A 222 -10.41 24.79 -3.35
N ALA A 223 -11.06 23.75 -3.89
CA ALA A 223 -11.51 22.59 -3.14
C ALA A 223 -10.36 21.81 -2.49
N ALA A 224 -9.17 21.84 -3.09
CA ALA A 224 -7.96 21.24 -2.53
C ALA A 224 -7.54 21.90 -1.20
N ILE A 225 -7.67 23.22 -1.10
CA ILE A 225 -7.39 23.99 0.13
C ILE A 225 -8.46 23.70 1.19
N GLU A 226 -9.72 23.70 0.80
CA GLU A 226 -10.84 23.46 1.70
C GLU A 226 -10.82 22.05 2.29
N LEU A 227 -10.39 21.05 1.51
CA LEU A 227 -10.19 19.69 2.00
C LEU A 227 -9.24 19.66 3.20
N TYR A 228 -8.07 20.31 3.10
CA TYR A 228 -7.12 20.38 4.22
C TYR A 228 -7.64 21.19 5.39
N ARG A 229 -8.32 22.32 5.13
CA ARG A 229 -8.92 23.14 6.17
C ARG A 229 -9.98 22.38 6.97
N SER A 230 -10.80 21.54 6.33
CA SER A 230 -11.77 20.67 7.01
C SER A 230 -11.12 19.63 7.93
N HIS A 231 -9.81 19.38 7.77
CA HIS A 231 -9.00 18.51 8.62
C HIS A 231 -8.04 19.29 9.54
N ASN A 232 -8.34 20.58 9.82
CA ASN A 232 -7.55 21.46 10.68
C ASN A 232 -6.09 21.64 10.21
N ILE A 233 -5.89 21.73 8.89
CA ILE A 233 -4.59 22.03 8.26
C ILE A 233 -4.80 23.25 7.35
N ASP A 234 -4.12 24.35 7.64
CA ASP A 234 -4.17 25.56 6.81
C ASP A 234 -2.92 25.69 5.95
N LEU A 235 -3.04 25.35 4.67
CA LEU A 235 -1.93 25.41 3.69
C LEU A 235 -1.41 26.85 3.47
N ALA A 236 -2.16 27.88 3.86
CA ALA A 236 -1.73 29.27 3.82
C ALA A 236 -0.92 29.69 5.05
N ALA A 237 -1.02 28.96 6.16
CA ALA A 237 -0.37 29.29 7.43
C ALA A 237 0.82 28.37 7.75
N GLU A 238 0.77 27.08 7.38
CA GLU A 238 1.76 26.08 7.73
C GLU A 238 2.20 25.24 6.53
N PRO A 239 3.46 24.73 6.49
CA PRO A 239 3.90 23.78 5.47
C PRO A 239 3.28 22.42 5.71
N LEU A 240 2.97 21.70 4.64
CA LEU A 240 2.33 20.39 4.65
C LEU A 240 3.37 19.28 4.72
N GLU A 241 3.40 18.53 5.82
CA GLU A 241 4.33 17.41 6.00
C GLU A 241 3.99 16.24 5.08
N ILE A 242 5.00 15.71 4.39
CA ILE A 242 4.87 14.68 3.36
C ILE A 242 5.87 13.54 3.54
N ALA A 243 5.56 12.40 2.95
CA ALA A 243 6.48 11.27 2.80
C ALA A 243 6.16 10.49 1.52
N ILE A 244 7.02 9.52 1.19
CA ILE A 244 6.67 8.50 0.21
C ILE A 244 5.77 7.48 0.91
N CYS A 245 4.55 7.35 0.44
CA CYS A 245 3.50 6.53 1.04
C CYS A 245 3.04 5.41 0.10
N ALA A 246 2.62 4.29 0.68
CA ALA A 246 1.85 3.28 -0.05
C ALA A 246 0.49 3.85 -0.45
N GLN A 247 0.10 3.66 -1.72
CA GLN A 247 -1.04 4.34 -2.31
C GLN A 247 -2.08 3.44 -2.93
N HIS A 248 -1.67 2.30 -3.47
CA HIS A 248 -2.56 1.31 -4.08
C HIS A 248 -1.86 -0.02 -4.23
N ASN A 249 -2.58 -1.11 -3.97
CA ASN A 249 -2.11 -2.46 -4.26
C ASN A 249 -2.61 -2.88 -5.64
N ASN A 250 -1.70 -3.05 -6.60
CA ASN A 250 -2.02 -3.55 -7.94
C ASN A 250 -2.20 -5.07 -7.92
N GLY A 251 -1.37 -5.77 -7.12
CA GLY A 251 -1.53 -7.16 -6.77
C GLY A 251 -2.49 -7.35 -5.59
N GLY A 252 -2.86 -8.59 -5.32
CA GLY A 252 -3.80 -8.96 -4.26
C GLY A 252 -4.18 -10.44 -4.37
N LEU A 253 -5.37 -10.80 -3.95
CA LEU A 253 -5.88 -12.15 -4.10
C LEU A 253 -6.17 -12.48 -5.57
N ALA A 254 -5.92 -13.71 -5.96
CA ALA A 254 -6.23 -14.20 -7.31
C ALA A 254 -7.74 -14.42 -7.45
N GLY A 255 -8.27 -14.10 -8.62
CA GLY A 255 -9.63 -14.38 -9.02
C GLY A 255 -9.69 -14.75 -10.50
N ASP A 256 -10.73 -15.49 -10.89
CA ASP A 256 -11.05 -15.81 -12.26
C ASP A 256 -11.79 -14.65 -12.97
N CYS A 257 -12.41 -14.90 -14.12
CA CYS A 257 -13.20 -13.89 -14.85
C CYS A 257 -14.49 -13.45 -14.12
N TRP A 258 -14.91 -14.16 -13.11
CA TRP A 258 -16.06 -13.87 -12.26
C TRP A 258 -15.67 -13.39 -10.87
N TRP A 259 -14.40 -13.11 -10.66
CA TRP A 259 -13.81 -12.75 -9.36
C TRP A 259 -13.90 -13.86 -8.32
N GLN A 260 -14.16 -15.12 -8.70
CA GLN A 260 -14.06 -16.25 -7.78
C GLN A 260 -12.59 -16.64 -7.57
N SER A 261 -12.17 -16.84 -6.34
CA SER A 261 -10.83 -17.30 -5.99
C SER A 261 -10.65 -18.81 -6.29
N ASN A 262 -9.47 -19.36 -6.00
CA ASN A 262 -9.24 -20.80 -6.00
C ASN A 262 -10.02 -21.55 -4.90
N ILE A 263 -10.56 -20.83 -3.92
CA ILE A 263 -11.56 -21.35 -2.96
C ILE A 263 -12.94 -21.06 -3.55
N ARG A 264 -13.69 -22.09 -3.89
CA ARG A 264 -15.04 -21.92 -4.46
C ARG A 264 -15.93 -21.13 -3.50
N HIS A 265 -16.83 -20.32 -4.02
CA HIS A 265 -17.74 -19.45 -3.27
C HIS A 265 -17.05 -18.37 -2.42
N LEU A 266 -15.75 -18.10 -2.67
CA LEU A 266 -15.03 -16.96 -2.12
C LEU A 266 -14.71 -15.97 -3.25
N TYR A 267 -15.26 -14.76 -3.18
CA TYR A 267 -15.16 -13.73 -4.20
C TYR A 267 -14.41 -12.51 -3.67
N PRO A 268 -13.07 -12.42 -3.86
CA PRO A 268 -12.35 -11.18 -3.54
C PRO A 268 -12.71 -10.10 -4.55
N ILE A 269 -13.31 -9.01 -4.11
CA ILE A 269 -13.72 -7.88 -4.96
C ILE A 269 -13.11 -6.56 -4.47
N GLY A 270 -13.03 -5.59 -5.37
CA GLY A 270 -12.34 -4.32 -5.08
C GLY A 270 -10.83 -4.50 -5.07
N GLU A 271 -10.12 -3.64 -4.31
CA GLU A 271 -8.66 -3.60 -4.32
C GLU A 271 -7.98 -4.82 -3.66
N VAL A 272 -8.69 -5.59 -2.84
CA VAL A 272 -8.15 -6.85 -2.31
C VAL A 272 -7.88 -7.88 -3.41
N ASN A 273 -8.53 -7.77 -4.56
CA ASN A 273 -8.25 -8.60 -5.73
C ASN A 273 -7.11 -7.99 -6.56
N GLY A 274 -6.10 -8.77 -6.87
CA GLY A 274 -4.98 -8.38 -7.72
C GLY A 274 -5.36 -8.24 -9.21
N THR A 275 -6.31 -7.37 -9.52
CA THR A 275 -6.84 -7.17 -10.89
C THR A 275 -5.92 -6.34 -11.77
N HIS A 276 -5.00 -5.59 -11.19
CA HIS A 276 -4.07 -4.75 -11.94
C HIS A 276 -2.76 -5.48 -12.20
N GLY A 277 -2.09 -5.08 -13.28
CA GLY A 277 -0.75 -5.55 -13.61
C GLY A 277 0.32 -4.63 -12.99
N VAL A 278 1.46 -4.54 -13.68
CA VAL A 278 2.60 -3.71 -13.24
C VAL A 278 2.24 -2.22 -13.22
N TYR A 279 1.51 -1.75 -14.22
CA TYR A 279 1.13 -0.35 -14.38
C TYR A 279 -0.40 -0.21 -14.33
N ARG A 280 -0.89 0.51 -13.33
CA ARG A 280 -2.30 0.84 -13.19
C ARG A 280 -2.56 2.27 -13.68
N PRO A 281 -3.38 2.47 -14.74
CA PRO A 281 -3.80 3.79 -15.17
C PRO A 281 -4.65 4.51 -14.13
N GLY A 282 -4.61 5.83 -14.11
CA GLY A 282 -5.48 6.65 -13.26
C GLY A 282 -6.97 6.33 -13.48
N GLY A 283 -7.76 6.41 -12.42
CA GLY A 283 -9.22 6.15 -12.46
C GLY A 283 -9.64 4.68 -12.50
N THR A 284 -8.74 3.74 -12.86
CA THR A 284 -9.11 2.32 -13.04
C THR A 284 -9.34 1.56 -11.73
N ALA A 285 -8.85 2.05 -10.59
CA ALA A 285 -9.04 1.40 -9.29
C ALA A 285 -10.52 1.22 -8.94
N LEU A 286 -11.30 2.30 -9.01
CA LEU A 286 -12.74 2.27 -8.75
C LEU A 286 -13.49 1.45 -9.80
N ASN A 287 -13.15 1.59 -11.09
CA ASN A 287 -13.77 0.83 -12.16
C ASN A 287 -13.59 -0.68 -11.99
N ALA A 288 -12.36 -1.13 -11.67
CA ALA A 288 -12.09 -2.54 -11.42
C ALA A 288 -12.92 -3.10 -10.25
N GLY A 289 -13.06 -2.31 -9.17
CA GLY A 289 -13.89 -2.69 -8.02
C GLY A 289 -15.38 -2.82 -8.39
N GLN A 290 -15.94 -1.86 -9.13
CA GLN A 290 -17.34 -1.88 -9.55
C GLN A 290 -17.62 -3.02 -10.53
N VAL A 291 -16.78 -3.20 -11.55
CA VAL A 291 -16.91 -4.30 -12.51
C VAL A 291 -16.81 -5.65 -11.80
N GLY A 292 -15.86 -5.80 -10.89
CA GLY A 292 -15.70 -7.03 -10.10
C GLY A 292 -16.92 -7.35 -9.26
N GLY A 293 -17.46 -6.35 -8.56
CA GLY A 293 -18.68 -6.49 -7.77
C GLY A 293 -19.89 -6.91 -8.60
N ILE A 294 -20.11 -6.25 -9.76
CA ILE A 294 -21.22 -6.59 -10.68
C ILE A 294 -21.05 -8.01 -11.23
N ARG A 295 -19.85 -8.39 -11.67
CA ARG A 295 -19.63 -9.74 -12.24
C ARG A 295 -19.81 -10.84 -11.21
N ALA A 296 -19.24 -10.66 -10.00
CA ALA A 296 -19.43 -11.61 -8.90
C ALA A 296 -20.92 -11.75 -8.53
N ALA A 297 -21.63 -10.64 -8.37
CA ALA A 297 -23.06 -10.64 -8.07
C ALA A 297 -23.89 -11.31 -9.17
N SER A 298 -23.59 -11.03 -10.45
CA SER A 298 -24.26 -11.66 -11.58
C SER A 298 -24.02 -13.17 -11.63
N TYR A 299 -22.78 -13.60 -11.39
CA TYR A 299 -22.47 -15.03 -11.33
C TYR A 299 -23.25 -15.73 -10.22
N ILE A 300 -23.20 -15.20 -9.01
CA ILE A 300 -23.91 -15.75 -7.84
C ILE A 300 -25.42 -15.84 -8.12
N ALA A 301 -26.01 -14.76 -8.68
CA ALA A 301 -27.44 -14.73 -8.95
C ALA A 301 -27.88 -15.75 -10.01
N HIS A 302 -27.02 -16.11 -10.97
CA HIS A 302 -27.39 -17.04 -12.05
C HIS A 302 -27.00 -18.50 -11.74
N HIS A 303 -25.91 -18.72 -11.01
CA HIS A 303 -25.36 -20.04 -10.79
C HIS A 303 -25.62 -20.58 -9.37
N ASP A 304 -25.66 -19.70 -8.38
CA ASP A 304 -25.72 -20.07 -6.97
C ASP A 304 -27.06 -19.69 -6.30
N ALA A 305 -28.05 -19.19 -7.06
CA ALA A 305 -29.33 -18.71 -6.52
C ALA A 305 -30.10 -19.77 -5.70
N ALA A 306 -29.90 -21.04 -6.00
CA ALA A 306 -30.54 -22.16 -5.31
C ALA A 306 -29.70 -22.72 -4.13
N LEU A 307 -28.47 -22.22 -3.93
CA LEU A 307 -27.63 -22.70 -2.85
C LEU A 307 -28.12 -22.15 -1.52
N ALA A 308 -28.50 -23.06 -0.61
CA ALA A 308 -28.79 -22.70 0.76
C ALA A 308 -27.49 -22.54 1.57
N PRO A 309 -27.40 -21.56 2.47
CA PRO A 309 -26.29 -21.52 3.41
C PRO A 309 -26.29 -22.79 4.29
N PRO A 310 -25.12 -23.32 4.67
CA PRO A 310 -25.04 -24.45 5.58
C PRO A 310 -25.63 -24.07 6.93
N ASP A 311 -26.30 -25.03 7.58
CA ASP A 311 -26.78 -24.90 8.96
C ASP A 311 -25.61 -25.04 9.96
N GLU A 312 -25.92 -24.80 11.23
CA GLU A 312 -24.92 -24.84 12.30
C GLU A 312 -24.20 -26.19 12.39
N GLN A 313 -24.94 -27.31 12.27
CA GLN A 313 -24.35 -28.65 12.37
C GLN A 313 -23.40 -28.91 11.19
N GLN A 314 -23.78 -28.49 10.01
CA GLN A 314 -22.96 -28.63 8.81
C GLN A 314 -21.69 -27.81 8.91
N VAL A 315 -21.74 -26.54 9.41
CA VAL A 315 -20.56 -25.71 9.62
C VAL A 315 -19.64 -26.31 10.67
N LEU A 316 -20.17 -26.74 11.83
CA LEU A 316 -19.38 -27.34 12.89
C LEU A 316 -18.74 -28.66 12.45
N ALA A 317 -19.45 -29.50 11.72
CA ALA A 317 -18.92 -30.76 11.19
C ALA A 317 -17.78 -30.54 10.18
N ALA A 318 -17.87 -29.49 9.33
CA ALA A 318 -16.90 -29.21 8.26
C ALA A 318 -15.72 -28.34 8.71
N ALA A 319 -15.92 -27.40 9.61
CA ALA A 319 -14.95 -26.39 10.00
C ALA A 319 -14.72 -26.27 11.53
N GLY A 320 -15.20 -27.21 12.32
CA GLY A 320 -15.06 -27.19 13.80
C GLY A 320 -13.61 -27.08 14.26
N GLU A 321 -12.68 -27.80 13.61
CA GLU A 321 -11.25 -27.70 13.91
C GLU A 321 -10.67 -26.30 13.60
N GLN A 322 -11.10 -25.68 12.51
CA GLN A 322 -10.67 -24.32 12.15
C GLN A 322 -11.18 -23.30 13.17
N ILE A 323 -12.45 -23.43 13.57
CA ILE A 323 -13.07 -22.59 14.61
C ILE A 323 -12.32 -22.74 15.92
N TRP A 324 -12.09 -24.00 16.35
CA TRP A 324 -11.40 -24.27 17.59
C TRP A 324 -9.97 -23.73 17.60
N ALA A 325 -9.19 -23.97 16.56
CA ALA A 325 -7.82 -23.48 16.45
C ALA A 325 -7.74 -21.94 16.50
N ALA A 326 -8.68 -21.25 15.87
CA ALA A 326 -8.77 -19.81 15.96
C ALA A 326 -9.08 -19.32 17.38
N MET A 327 -10.05 -19.95 18.04
CA MET A 327 -10.42 -19.62 19.44
C MET A 327 -9.28 -19.94 20.41
N GLU A 328 -8.62 -21.09 20.24
CA GLU A 328 -7.49 -21.52 21.06
C GLU A 328 -6.35 -20.51 21.04
N PHE A 329 -5.99 -19.96 19.85
CA PHE A 329 -5.00 -18.89 19.72
C PHE A 329 -5.32 -17.69 20.62
N GLY A 330 -6.58 -17.21 20.60
CA GLY A 330 -7.01 -16.10 21.47
C GLY A 330 -7.01 -16.46 22.96
N MET A 331 -7.45 -17.67 23.30
CA MET A 331 -7.48 -18.14 24.70
C MET A 331 -6.07 -18.32 25.28
N GLN A 332 -5.12 -18.86 24.50
CA GLN A 332 -3.72 -18.98 24.92
C GLN A 332 -3.10 -17.62 25.21
N ALA A 333 -3.34 -16.63 24.36
CA ALA A 333 -2.86 -15.28 24.58
C ALA A 333 -3.38 -14.64 25.88
N LEU A 334 -4.61 -14.95 26.28
CA LEU A 334 -5.19 -14.50 27.55
C LEU A 334 -4.60 -15.20 28.78
N GLN A 335 -4.07 -16.42 28.62
CA GLN A 335 -3.48 -17.21 29.71
C GLN A 335 -2.02 -16.83 29.99
N LEU A 336 -1.25 -16.37 28.99
CA LEU A 336 0.18 -16.12 29.09
C LEU A 336 0.55 -14.83 29.87
N GLY A 337 -0.44 -13.97 30.16
CA GLY A 337 -0.20 -12.71 30.88
C GLY A 337 0.21 -11.54 29.97
N ALA A 338 0.59 -10.40 30.54
CA ALA A 338 0.59 -9.11 29.85
C ALA A 338 1.98 -8.55 29.49
N SER A 339 2.90 -9.35 28.98
CA SER A 339 4.24 -8.88 28.63
C SER A 339 4.47 -8.56 27.15
N PHE A 340 3.50 -8.85 26.28
CA PHE A 340 3.63 -8.70 24.82
C PHE A 340 3.20 -7.31 24.37
N ASP A 341 4.12 -6.56 23.78
CA ASP A 341 3.87 -5.21 23.26
C ASP A 341 3.41 -5.26 21.79
N MET A 342 2.10 -5.36 21.59
CA MET A 342 1.50 -5.37 20.26
C MET A 342 1.79 -4.09 19.45
N ALA A 343 1.95 -2.94 20.11
CA ALA A 343 2.24 -1.68 19.44
C ALA A 343 3.66 -1.68 18.89
N ALA A 344 4.64 -2.14 19.68
CA ALA A 344 6.03 -2.30 19.23
C ALA A 344 6.15 -3.32 18.11
N GLU A 345 5.46 -4.47 18.20
CA GLU A 345 5.45 -5.48 17.13
C GLU A 345 4.85 -4.93 15.83
N ARG A 346 3.75 -4.18 15.91
CA ARG A 346 3.16 -3.53 14.75
C ARG A 346 4.10 -2.48 14.14
N ALA A 347 4.75 -1.67 14.97
CA ALA A 347 5.70 -0.65 14.51
C ALA A 347 6.92 -1.28 13.80
N ALA A 348 7.47 -2.37 14.36
CA ALA A 348 8.57 -3.11 13.73
C ALA A 348 8.17 -3.71 12.38
N LEU A 349 6.97 -4.30 12.28
CA LEU A 349 6.40 -4.79 11.04
C LEU A 349 6.28 -3.67 9.99
N GLN A 350 5.73 -2.53 10.38
CA GLN A 350 5.51 -1.40 9.50
C GLN A 350 6.83 -0.76 9.01
N GLU A 351 7.80 -0.62 9.89
CA GLU A 351 9.13 -0.10 9.53
C GLU A 351 9.82 -1.04 8.53
N ARG A 352 9.83 -2.36 8.80
CA ARG A 352 10.42 -3.37 7.93
C ARG A 352 9.83 -3.33 6.51
N MET A 353 8.49 -3.29 6.40
CA MET A 353 7.84 -3.27 5.08
C MET A 353 8.14 -1.97 4.34
N SER A 354 8.12 -0.83 5.02
CA SER A 354 8.40 0.47 4.41
C SER A 354 9.85 0.61 3.95
N CYS A 355 10.80 0.03 4.69
CA CYS A 355 12.23 0.10 4.35
C CYS A 355 12.65 -0.90 3.28
N CYS A 356 12.07 -2.12 3.27
CA CYS A 356 12.58 -3.23 2.44
C CYS A 356 11.61 -3.69 1.36
N GLY A 357 10.30 -3.59 1.58
CA GLY A 357 9.26 -4.09 0.67
C GLY A 357 8.56 -3.02 -0.18
N ALA A 358 8.84 -1.73 0.09
CA ALA A 358 8.20 -0.61 -0.59
C ALA A 358 8.95 -0.16 -1.87
N VAL A 359 9.21 1.14 -1.98
CA VAL A 359 9.73 1.81 -3.19
C VAL A 359 11.16 1.43 -3.52
N ILE A 360 12.03 1.21 -2.53
CA ILE A 360 13.44 0.83 -2.70
C ILE A 360 13.66 -0.57 -2.11
N ARG A 361 14.14 -1.50 -2.91
CA ARG A 361 14.29 -2.91 -2.58
C ARG A 361 15.72 -3.39 -2.80
N GLY A 362 16.44 -3.64 -1.72
CA GLY A 362 17.76 -4.27 -1.78
C GLY A 362 17.64 -5.80 -1.70
N ARG A 363 18.40 -6.53 -2.49
CA ARG A 363 18.36 -8.00 -2.52
C ARG A 363 18.58 -8.62 -1.13
N GLU A 364 19.65 -8.23 -0.46
CA GLU A 364 20.00 -8.74 0.87
C GLU A 364 19.02 -8.24 1.94
N ALA A 365 18.64 -6.97 1.86
CA ALA A 365 17.67 -6.38 2.79
C ALA A 365 16.29 -7.07 2.72
N VAL A 366 15.81 -7.41 1.52
CA VAL A 366 14.56 -8.17 1.35
C VAL A 366 14.69 -9.59 1.89
N GLN A 367 15.84 -10.25 1.69
CA GLN A 367 16.08 -11.59 2.24
C GLN A 367 15.99 -11.57 3.77
N THR A 368 16.76 -10.68 4.42
CA THR A 368 16.74 -10.51 5.89
C THR A 368 15.35 -10.15 6.39
N ALA A 369 14.69 -9.18 5.76
CA ALA A 369 13.35 -8.76 6.13
C ALA A 369 12.31 -9.90 6.05
N CYS A 370 12.45 -10.81 5.06
CA CYS A 370 11.59 -11.98 4.93
C CYS A 370 11.80 -12.96 6.09
N GLU A 371 13.04 -13.21 6.50
CA GLU A 371 13.39 -14.08 7.63
C GLU A 371 12.88 -13.50 8.96
N GLU A 372 13.09 -12.21 9.19
CA GLU A 372 12.59 -11.51 10.37
C GLU A 372 11.06 -11.48 10.42
N ALA A 373 10.38 -11.33 9.28
CA ALA A 373 8.93 -11.36 9.21
C ALA A 373 8.38 -12.74 9.62
N LEU A 374 9.01 -13.83 9.19
CA LEU A 374 8.65 -15.18 9.60
C LEU A 374 8.88 -15.40 11.10
N GLN A 375 10.03 -14.96 11.61
CA GLN A 375 10.34 -15.03 13.04
C GLN A 375 9.30 -14.25 13.87
N GLN A 376 8.94 -13.05 13.42
CA GLN A 376 7.92 -12.24 14.07
C GLN A 376 6.54 -12.92 14.05
N LEU A 377 6.15 -13.51 12.90
CA LEU A 377 4.90 -14.27 12.81
C LEU A 377 4.87 -15.41 13.82
N HIS A 378 5.93 -16.22 13.90
CA HIS A 378 6.03 -17.31 14.87
C HIS A 378 5.99 -16.81 16.32
N ARG A 379 6.62 -15.67 16.60
CA ARG A 379 6.59 -15.05 17.93
C ARG A 379 5.17 -14.58 18.28
N ILE A 380 4.44 -13.96 17.35
CA ILE A 380 3.03 -13.56 17.54
C ILE A 380 2.17 -14.79 17.81
N GLU A 381 2.36 -15.88 17.06
CA GLU A 381 1.55 -17.10 17.22
C GLU A 381 1.81 -17.86 18.52
N LYS A 382 3.02 -17.77 19.09
CA LYS A 382 3.42 -18.59 20.24
C LYS A 382 3.52 -17.81 21.56
N GLU A 383 3.86 -16.52 21.51
CA GLU A 383 4.26 -15.73 22.66
C GLU A 383 3.31 -14.55 22.94
N ALA A 384 2.36 -14.29 22.03
CA ALA A 384 1.42 -13.19 22.23
C ALA A 384 0.64 -13.37 23.53
N SER A 385 0.59 -12.30 24.32
CA SER A 385 -0.10 -12.29 25.61
C SER A 385 -0.92 -11.01 25.78
N LEU A 386 -2.08 -11.12 26.40
CA LEU A 386 -3.06 -10.06 26.53
C LEU A 386 -3.45 -9.83 27.99
N SER A 387 -3.53 -8.57 28.39
CA SER A 387 -4.02 -8.17 29.72
C SER A 387 -5.54 -8.18 29.83
N THR A 388 -6.26 -8.17 28.70
CA THR A 388 -7.73 -8.11 28.67
C THR A 388 -8.28 -8.70 27.37
N PRO A 389 -9.47 -9.34 27.41
CA PRO A 389 -10.14 -9.81 26.19
C PRO A 389 -10.46 -8.72 25.16
N LEU A 390 -10.55 -7.45 25.58
CA LEU A 390 -10.80 -6.32 24.68
C LEU A 390 -9.69 -6.12 23.63
N LEU A 391 -8.51 -6.68 23.84
CA LEU A 391 -7.38 -6.62 22.91
C LEU A 391 -7.37 -7.75 21.87
N LEU A 392 -8.26 -8.75 21.99
CA LEU A 392 -8.32 -9.89 21.06
C LEU A 392 -8.40 -9.43 19.59
N GLY A 393 -9.27 -8.49 19.28
CA GLY A 393 -9.39 -7.99 17.90
C GLY A 393 -8.10 -7.38 17.36
N GLN A 394 -7.32 -6.73 18.21
CA GLN A 394 -6.02 -6.17 17.81
C GLN A 394 -4.98 -7.28 17.58
N LEU A 395 -4.99 -8.31 18.39
CA LEU A 395 -4.10 -9.47 18.25
C LEU A 395 -4.35 -10.21 16.92
N TYR A 396 -5.61 -10.52 16.61
CA TYR A 396 -5.95 -11.18 15.34
C TYR A 396 -5.54 -10.33 14.12
N ARG A 397 -5.75 -9.01 14.18
CA ARG A 397 -5.26 -8.10 13.11
C ARG A 397 -3.76 -8.11 12.98
N LEU A 398 -3.03 -8.12 14.10
CA LEU A 398 -1.56 -8.15 14.08
C LEU A 398 -1.06 -9.45 13.44
N ARG A 399 -1.67 -10.61 13.76
CA ARG A 399 -1.36 -11.88 13.10
C ARG A 399 -1.61 -11.83 11.60
N ASP A 400 -2.76 -11.31 11.17
CA ASP A 400 -3.09 -11.22 9.75
C ASP A 400 -2.13 -10.29 8.99
N LEU A 401 -1.75 -9.16 9.59
CA LEU A 401 -0.73 -8.26 9.04
C LEU A 401 0.64 -8.92 8.94
N ALA A 402 1.02 -9.73 9.93
CA ALA A 402 2.30 -10.45 9.92
C ALA A 402 2.31 -11.53 8.83
N VAL A 403 1.21 -12.25 8.61
CA VAL A 403 1.08 -13.18 7.47
C VAL A 403 1.16 -12.43 6.15
N SER A 404 0.40 -11.33 5.99
CA SER A 404 0.46 -10.51 4.78
C SER A 404 1.89 -10.06 4.49
N GLN A 405 2.58 -9.48 5.47
CA GLN A 405 3.95 -9.02 5.30
C GLN A 405 4.90 -10.13 4.88
N PHE A 406 4.86 -11.28 5.57
CA PHE A 406 5.72 -12.41 5.24
C PHE A 406 5.48 -12.89 3.81
N VAL A 407 4.23 -13.03 3.38
CA VAL A 407 3.90 -13.50 2.02
C VAL A 407 4.29 -12.47 0.97
N TYR A 408 4.06 -11.16 1.20
CA TYR A 408 4.49 -10.10 0.29
C TYR A 408 6.01 -10.03 0.16
N LEU A 409 6.75 -10.07 1.26
CA LEU A 409 8.21 -10.09 1.24
C LEU A 409 8.75 -11.36 0.57
N SER A 410 8.12 -12.52 0.79
CA SER A 410 8.45 -13.76 0.10
C SER A 410 8.21 -13.67 -1.41
N ALA A 411 7.12 -13.02 -1.84
CA ALA A 411 6.84 -12.77 -3.24
C ALA A 411 7.89 -11.86 -3.89
N ILE A 412 8.26 -10.77 -3.20
CA ILE A 412 9.32 -9.84 -3.65
C ILE A 412 10.66 -10.58 -3.74
N ARG A 413 11.03 -11.36 -2.71
CA ARG A 413 12.26 -12.18 -2.72
C ARG A 413 12.27 -13.15 -3.89
N ASN A 414 11.19 -13.90 -4.09
CA ASN A 414 11.08 -14.84 -5.21
C ASN A 414 11.21 -14.12 -6.56
N TYR A 415 10.55 -12.97 -6.76
CA TYR A 415 10.68 -12.17 -7.98
C TYR A 415 12.13 -11.77 -8.25
N ILE A 416 12.86 -11.28 -7.23
CA ILE A 416 14.27 -10.91 -7.33
C ILE A 416 15.15 -12.13 -7.67
N GLN A 417 14.88 -13.28 -7.04
CA GLN A 417 15.62 -14.53 -7.28
C GLN A 417 15.43 -15.08 -8.70
N GLN A 418 14.25 -14.84 -9.30
CA GLN A 418 13.95 -15.20 -10.69
C GLN A 418 14.53 -14.20 -11.71
N GLY A 419 15.37 -13.27 -11.29
CA GLY A 419 15.99 -12.28 -12.16
C GLY A 419 15.14 -11.03 -12.39
N GLY A 420 14.10 -10.82 -11.58
CA GLY A 420 13.26 -9.63 -11.65
C GLY A 420 14.03 -8.34 -11.45
N ARG A 421 13.66 -7.30 -12.20
CA ARG A 421 14.29 -5.97 -12.26
C ARG A 421 13.31 -4.87 -11.88
N SER A 422 13.82 -3.64 -11.82
CA SER A 422 13.03 -2.44 -11.48
C SER A 422 11.92 -2.17 -12.50
N ARG A 423 10.68 -2.06 -12.02
CA ARG A 423 9.48 -1.78 -12.83
C ARG A 423 8.37 -1.20 -11.98
N GLY A 424 7.26 -0.85 -12.58
CA GLY A 424 6.07 -0.38 -11.85
C GLY A 424 6.39 0.83 -10.99
N SER A 425 6.24 0.66 -9.70
CA SER A 425 6.44 1.73 -8.71
C SER A 425 7.56 1.38 -7.69
N TYR A 426 8.56 0.61 -8.10
CA TYR A 426 9.69 0.28 -7.22
C TYR A 426 11.02 0.16 -7.99
N LEU A 427 12.10 0.39 -7.25
CA LEU A 427 13.48 0.20 -7.66
C LEU A 427 14.06 -1.02 -6.94
N ILE A 428 14.66 -1.95 -7.69
CA ILE A 428 15.47 -3.04 -7.15
C ILE A 428 16.93 -2.65 -7.31
N CYS A 429 17.65 -2.59 -6.19
CA CYS A 429 19.08 -2.30 -6.18
C CYS A 429 19.83 -3.39 -6.92
N ASP A 430 20.58 -2.99 -7.95
CA ASP A 430 21.41 -3.86 -8.78
C ASP A 430 22.77 -3.21 -9.03
N PRO A 431 23.87 -3.81 -8.53
CA PRO A 431 25.23 -3.26 -8.73
C PRO A 431 25.65 -3.13 -10.21
N ALA A 432 25.05 -3.93 -11.11
CA ALA A 432 25.31 -3.86 -12.54
C ALA A 432 24.59 -2.68 -13.23
N GLY A 433 23.70 -2.02 -12.51
CA GLY A 433 22.90 -0.91 -13.04
C GLY A 433 23.58 0.45 -12.95
N GLU A 434 22.83 1.47 -13.35
CA GLU A 434 23.24 2.88 -13.29
C GLU A 434 22.44 3.63 -12.20
N LYS A 435 23.05 4.68 -11.64
CA LYS A 435 22.37 5.62 -10.75
C LYS A 435 21.68 6.71 -11.56
N PRO A 436 20.52 7.22 -11.13
CA PRO A 436 19.89 8.39 -11.76
C PRO A 436 20.80 9.63 -11.79
N LEU A 437 21.55 9.82 -10.71
CA LEU A 437 22.61 10.82 -10.58
C LEU A 437 23.86 10.18 -9.98
N GLY A 438 25.04 10.59 -10.47
CA GLY A 438 26.32 10.07 -9.98
C GLY A 438 26.55 10.28 -8.47
N SER A 439 26.01 11.36 -7.91
CA SER A 439 26.11 11.72 -6.49
C SER A 439 25.25 10.88 -5.55
N LEU A 440 24.28 10.12 -6.07
CA LEU A 440 23.39 9.30 -5.22
C LEU A 440 24.14 8.10 -4.62
N PRO A 441 23.71 7.61 -3.45
CA PRO A 441 24.18 6.36 -2.84
C PRO A 441 24.03 5.14 -3.76
N GLU A 442 24.84 4.11 -3.55
CA GLU A 442 24.87 2.90 -4.38
C GLU A 442 23.56 2.09 -4.37
N ILE A 443 22.75 2.22 -3.32
CA ILE A 443 21.43 1.57 -3.24
C ILE A 443 20.45 2.02 -4.35
N PHE A 444 20.74 3.14 -5.01
CA PHE A 444 19.94 3.65 -6.13
C PHE A 444 20.49 3.23 -7.49
N ARG A 445 21.48 2.32 -7.56
CA ARG A 445 21.83 1.63 -8.82
C ARG A 445 20.73 0.65 -9.17
N PHE A 446 20.26 0.67 -10.39
CA PHE A 446 19.23 -0.25 -10.84
C PHE A 446 19.30 -0.53 -12.34
N VAL A 447 18.73 -1.67 -12.71
CA VAL A 447 18.46 -2.05 -14.10
C VAL A 447 16.96 -2.05 -14.30
N LEU A 448 16.48 -1.44 -15.37
CA LEU A 448 15.04 -1.49 -15.72
C LEU A 448 14.68 -2.87 -16.26
N GLU A 449 13.45 -3.28 -16.03
CA GLU A 449 12.83 -4.44 -16.65
C GLU A 449 12.86 -4.30 -18.17
N ASP A 450 13.34 -5.34 -18.85
CA ASP A 450 13.58 -5.38 -20.31
C ASP A 450 12.41 -5.97 -21.11
N GLY A 451 11.30 -6.27 -20.43
CA GLY A 451 10.13 -6.89 -21.05
C GLY A 451 9.98 -8.39 -20.77
N THR A 452 11.04 -9.05 -20.32
CA THR A 452 11.06 -10.50 -20.10
C THR A 452 10.00 -10.96 -19.11
N MET A 453 9.84 -10.25 -17.99
CA MET A 453 8.87 -10.60 -16.94
C MET A 453 7.57 -9.79 -16.98
N LEU A 454 7.41 -8.85 -17.92
CA LEU A 454 6.17 -8.07 -18.04
C LEU A 454 4.96 -8.92 -18.50
N GLN A 455 5.21 -9.99 -19.21
CA GLN A 455 4.21 -10.92 -19.70
C GLN A 455 3.96 -12.11 -18.77
N THR A 456 4.48 -12.06 -17.55
CA THR A 456 4.34 -13.14 -16.56
C THR A 456 3.56 -12.67 -15.34
N ILE A 457 2.82 -13.59 -14.74
CA ILE A 457 2.08 -13.41 -13.49
C ILE A 457 2.68 -14.36 -12.46
N GLN A 458 3.05 -13.80 -11.31
CA GLN A 458 3.41 -14.56 -10.13
C GLN A 458 2.16 -14.85 -9.32
N GLU A 459 1.93 -16.11 -8.97
CA GLU A 459 0.93 -16.53 -7.99
C GLU A 459 1.64 -17.17 -6.79
N VAL A 460 1.06 -17.05 -5.60
CA VAL A 460 1.60 -17.60 -4.37
C VAL A 460 0.51 -18.27 -3.54
N GLU A 461 0.81 -19.43 -3.01
CA GLU A 461 0.05 -20.10 -1.96
C GLU A 461 0.83 -20.04 -0.65
N TYR A 462 0.12 -19.77 0.43
CA TYR A 462 0.66 -19.76 1.79
C TYR A 462 0.09 -20.93 2.59
N ALA A 463 0.96 -21.70 3.23
CA ALA A 463 0.58 -22.76 4.15
C ALA A 463 1.61 -22.87 5.28
N GLN A 464 1.19 -22.76 6.52
CA GLN A 464 1.97 -23.07 7.73
C GLN A 464 3.40 -22.46 7.73
N GLY A 465 3.52 -21.17 7.40
CA GLY A 465 4.81 -20.48 7.39
C GLY A 465 5.64 -20.71 6.11
N ALA A 466 5.11 -21.38 5.10
CA ALA A 466 5.76 -21.60 3.82
C ALA A 466 4.98 -20.99 2.66
N CYS A 467 5.71 -20.53 1.63
CA CYS A 467 5.16 -19.99 0.39
C CYS A 467 5.55 -20.84 -0.80
N THR A 468 4.59 -21.26 -1.61
CA THR A 468 4.81 -21.93 -2.89
C THR A 468 4.46 -20.98 -4.02
N PHE A 469 5.36 -20.84 -5.01
CA PHE A 469 5.21 -19.89 -6.11
C PHE A 469 4.93 -20.58 -7.42
N TYR A 470 4.03 -19.99 -8.21
CA TYR A 470 3.68 -20.41 -9.56
C TYR A 470 3.86 -19.23 -10.51
N TRP A 471 4.41 -19.50 -11.70
CA TRP A 471 4.58 -18.52 -12.74
C TRP A 471 3.80 -18.94 -13.98
N ARG A 472 3.04 -18.02 -14.54
CA ARG A 472 2.30 -18.25 -15.78
C ARG A 472 2.34 -17.02 -16.69
N GLY A 473 2.09 -17.23 -17.97
CA GLY A 473 1.90 -16.13 -18.91
C GLY A 473 0.65 -15.29 -18.61
N CYS A 474 0.70 -14.03 -18.99
CA CYS A 474 -0.52 -13.20 -19.05
C CYS A 474 -1.51 -13.83 -20.04
N ARG A 475 -2.78 -13.66 -19.75
CA ARG A 475 -3.83 -13.99 -20.75
C ARG A 475 -3.76 -12.94 -21.87
N PRO A 476 -4.00 -13.35 -23.13
CA PRO A 476 -4.09 -12.42 -24.26
C PRO A 476 -5.17 -11.37 -24.06
#